data_f8efffaab1b5daa6188fd95be2023531
#
_entry.id   f8efffaab1b5daa6188fd95be2023531
#
_cell.length_a   1.000
_cell.length_b   1.000
_cell.length_c   1.000
_cell.angle_alpha   90.00
_cell.angle_beta   90.00
_cell.angle_gamma   90.00
#
_symmetry.space_group_name_H-M   'P 1'
#
loop_
_entity.id
_entity.type
_entity.pdbx_description
1 polymer ?
#
loop_
_entity_poly.entity_id
_entity_poly.type
_entity_poly.pdbx_seq_one_letter_code
_entity_poly.pdbx_strand_id
1 'polypeptide(L)'
;PPCILVKSDGSSIYATTDLATMVQRMQDWHPDKMLYVTDKRQALHFEQVFRAARKCGIVPDTTALEHIGHGTMNGKDGKPFKTRAGGVMRLETLIADVTDYVTSKIKENQTVSDEELPQTAKCIAMAALKYGDLSNLPTKDYVFDLDRFSSFEGNTGPYILYTIVRIKSILAKYGKPVSGAQLLPPESAEQKQLMLVLS
;
A
#
# COMPACT_ATOMS: atom_id res chain seq x y z
N PRO A 1 -30.49 -7.80 5.24
CA PRO A 1 -31.35 -6.78 4.66
C PRO A 1 -31.38 -6.90 3.14
N PRO A 2 -32.48 -6.48 2.46
CA PRO A 2 -32.60 -6.56 1.01
C PRO A 2 -31.60 -5.59 0.34
N CYS A 3 -31.09 -5.99 -0.83
CA CYS A 3 -30.29 -5.12 -1.70
C CYS A 3 -31.26 -4.25 -2.52
N ILE A 4 -31.30 -2.97 -2.23
CA ILE A 4 -32.11 -2.00 -2.99
C ILE A 4 -31.30 -1.62 -4.24
N LEU A 5 -31.88 -1.73 -5.43
CA LEU A 5 -31.24 -1.36 -6.69
C LEU A 5 -31.73 0.00 -7.21
N VAL A 6 -33.03 0.30 -7.01
CA VAL A 6 -33.65 1.53 -7.46
C VAL A 6 -34.43 2.12 -6.30
N LYS A 7 -34.28 3.42 -6.06
CA LYS A 7 -35.06 4.14 -5.07
C LYS A 7 -36.51 4.34 -5.52
N SER A 8 -37.39 4.73 -4.59
CA SER A 8 -38.81 5.02 -4.87
C SER A 8 -39.02 6.13 -5.90
N ASP A 9 -38.06 7.05 -6.04
CA ASP A 9 -38.07 8.13 -7.03
C ASP A 9 -37.50 7.72 -8.41
N GLY A 10 -37.14 6.42 -8.60
CA GLY A 10 -36.56 5.90 -9.82
C GLY A 10 -35.06 6.14 -9.95
N SER A 11 -34.39 6.81 -9.02
CA SER A 11 -32.96 7.07 -9.08
C SER A 11 -32.13 5.81 -8.71
N SER A 12 -30.96 5.68 -9.35
CA SER A 12 -29.98 4.62 -9.04
C SER A 12 -29.27 4.90 -7.71
N ILE A 13 -28.73 3.85 -7.12
CA ILE A 13 -27.88 3.92 -5.93
C ILE A 13 -26.54 3.21 -6.20
N TYR A 14 -25.64 3.23 -5.23
CA TYR A 14 -24.31 2.61 -5.36
C TYR A 14 -24.36 1.13 -5.78
N ALA A 15 -25.31 0.34 -5.27
CA ALA A 15 -25.45 -1.06 -5.68
C ALA A 15 -25.75 -1.22 -7.17
N THR A 16 -26.55 -0.30 -7.74
CA THR A 16 -26.87 -0.28 -9.19
C THR A 16 -25.64 0.05 -10.03
N THR A 17 -24.89 1.09 -9.63
CA THR A 17 -23.67 1.50 -10.34
C THR A 17 -22.58 0.46 -10.25
N ASP A 18 -22.43 -0.23 -9.12
CA ASP A 18 -21.48 -1.32 -8.96
C ASP A 18 -21.85 -2.53 -9.84
N LEU A 19 -23.13 -2.91 -9.91
CA LEU A 19 -23.59 -3.95 -10.82
C LEU A 19 -23.40 -3.58 -12.29
N ALA A 20 -23.67 -2.33 -12.67
CA ALA A 20 -23.41 -1.83 -14.02
C ALA A 20 -21.92 -1.92 -14.38
N THR A 21 -21.05 -1.56 -13.43
CA THR A 21 -19.61 -1.70 -13.60
C THR A 21 -19.17 -3.15 -13.78
N MET A 22 -19.81 -4.09 -13.06
CA MET A 22 -19.55 -5.53 -13.26
C MET A 22 -19.96 -6.01 -14.64
N VAL A 23 -21.14 -5.57 -15.14
CA VAL A 23 -21.57 -5.88 -16.51
C VAL A 23 -20.53 -5.39 -17.51
N GLN A 24 -20.11 -4.13 -17.40
CA GLN A 24 -19.10 -3.57 -18.29
C GLN A 24 -17.77 -4.34 -18.23
N ARG A 25 -17.27 -4.65 -17.05
CA ARG A 25 -16.02 -5.39 -16.87
C ARG A 25 -16.08 -6.80 -17.46
N MET A 26 -17.23 -7.47 -17.32
CA MET A 26 -17.44 -8.79 -17.93
C MET A 26 -17.47 -8.71 -19.46
N GLN A 27 -18.04 -7.62 -20.03
CA GLN A 27 -18.06 -7.41 -21.48
C GLN A 27 -16.69 -7.05 -22.06
N ASP A 28 -15.94 -6.18 -21.37
CA ASP A 28 -14.68 -5.62 -21.89
C ASP A 28 -13.49 -6.57 -21.68
N TRP A 29 -13.44 -7.30 -20.56
CA TRP A 29 -12.22 -8.01 -20.16
C TRP A 29 -12.40 -9.49 -19.80
N HIS A 30 -13.63 -9.96 -19.56
CA HIS A 30 -13.90 -11.35 -19.13
C HIS A 30 -12.95 -11.83 -18.01
N PRO A 31 -12.83 -11.10 -16.89
CA PRO A 31 -11.80 -11.36 -15.88
C PRO A 31 -12.06 -12.65 -15.13
N ASP A 32 -10.99 -13.37 -14.79
CA ASP A 32 -11.05 -14.54 -13.89
C ASP A 32 -11.32 -14.13 -12.44
N LYS A 33 -10.95 -12.88 -12.07
CA LYS A 33 -11.10 -12.35 -10.72
C LYS A 33 -11.31 -10.84 -10.72
N MET A 34 -12.28 -10.36 -9.92
CA MET A 34 -12.50 -8.95 -9.64
C MET A 34 -12.22 -8.65 -8.17
N LEU A 35 -11.29 -7.72 -7.91
CA LEU A 35 -10.93 -7.26 -6.57
C LEU A 35 -11.53 -5.88 -6.31
N TYR A 36 -12.20 -5.73 -5.17
CA TYR A 36 -12.76 -4.47 -4.69
C TYR A 36 -12.03 -4.06 -3.42
N VAL A 37 -11.08 -3.13 -3.55
CA VAL A 37 -10.28 -2.63 -2.43
C VAL A 37 -10.94 -1.37 -1.90
N THR A 38 -11.64 -1.48 -0.78
CA THR A 38 -12.36 -0.37 -0.17
C THR A 38 -12.31 -0.45 1.36
N ASP A 39 -12.87 0.54 2.03
CA ASP A 39 -13.00 0.54 3.48
C ASP A 39 -13.75 -0.70 3.98
N LYS A 40 -13.22 -1.36 5.02
CA LYS A 40 -13.81 -2.57 5.64
C LYS A 40 -15.29 -2.41 6.04
N ARG A 41 -15.75 -1.18 6.31
CA ARG A 41 -17.15 -0.89 6.64
C ARG A 41 -18.10 -1.14 5.48
N GLN A 42 -17.60 -1.26 4.25
CA GLN A 42 -18.38 -1.58 3.06
C GLN A 42 -18.56 -3.09 2.81
N ALA A 43 -18.10 -3.96 3.71
CA ALA A 43 -18.16 -5.42 3.52
C ALA A 43 -19.57 -5.94 3.24
N LEU A 44 -20.57 -5.48 4.01
CA LEU A 44 -21.96 -5.88 3.79
C LEU A 44 -22.50 -5.42 2.44
N HIS A 45 -22.14 -4.21 1.99
CA HIS A 45 -22.50 -3.69 0.68
C HIS A 45 -21.98 -4.60 -0.43
N PHE A 46 -20.69 -4.95 -0.41
CA PHE A 46 -20.11 -5.83 -1.44
C PHE A 46 -20.62 -7.25 -1.36
N GLU A 47 -20.91 -7.78 -0.18
CA GLU A 47 -21.57 -9.08 -0.04
C GLU A 47 -22.95 -9.09 -0.76
N GLN A 48 -23.74 -8.02 -0.57
CA GLN A 48 -25.05 -7.90 -1.22
C GLN A 48 -24.91 -7.76 -2.74
N VAL A 49 -24.00 -6.92 -3.21
CA VAL A 49 -23.73 -6.68 -4.64
C VAL A 49 -23.24 -7.96 -5.31
N PHE A 50 -22.32 -8.70 -4.70
CA PHE A 50 -21.81 -9.97 -5.24
C PHE A 50 -22.91 -11.03 -5.33
N ARG A 51 -23.74 -11.17 -4.31
CA ARG A 51 -24.89 -12.08 -4.35
C ARG A 51 -25.90 -11.69 -5.43
N ALA A 52 -26.17 -10.40 -5.59
CA ALA A 52 -27.05 -9.89 -6.64
C ALA A 52 -26.48 -10.17 -8.04
N ALA A 53 -25.18 -9.90 -8.25
CA ALA A 53 -24.50 -10.16 -9.52
C ALA A 53 -24.58 -11.65 -9.93
N ARG A 54 -24.36 -12.56 -8.98
CA ARG A 54 -24.52 -14.01 -9.21
C ARG A 54 -25.96 -14.36 -9.55
N LYS A 55 -26.91 -13.92 -8.73
CA LYS A 55 -28.35 -14.23 -8.89
C LYS A 55 -28.91 -13.73 -10.22
N CYS A 56 -28.42 -12.58 -10.71
CA CYS A 56 -28.83 -11.99 -11.99
C CYS A 56 -28.04 -12.54 -13.20
N GLY A 57 -27.10 -13.46 -13.00
CA GLY A 57 -26.28 -14.01 -14.08
C GLY A 57 -25.30 -13.00 -14.70
N ILE A 58 -25.02 -11.89 -14.02
CA ILE A 58 -24.08 -10.86 -14.49
C ILE A 58 -22.66 -11.40 -14.47
N VAL A 59 -22.31 -12.12 -13.41
CA VAL A 59 -20.96 -12.69 -13.23
C VAL A 59 -21.09 -14.21 -13.07
N PRO A 60 -20.43 -15.02 -13.90
CA PRO A 60 -20.47 -16.48 -13.81
C PRO A 60 -19.68 -16.97 -12.60
N ASP A 61 -19.99 -18.18 -12.11
CA ASP A 61 -19.33 -18.76 -10.93
C ASP A 61 -17.82 -19.00 -11.11
N THR A 62 -17.37 -19.05 -12.36
CA THR A 62 -15.96 -19.19 -12.71
C THR A 62 -15.14 -17.91 -12.42
N THR A 63 -15.76 -16.73 -12.36
CA THR A 63 -15.08 -15.47 -12.03
C THR A 63 -15.11 -15.26 -10.51
N ALA A 64 -13.97 -15.15 -9.87
CA ALA A 64 -13.89 -14.86 -8.44
C ALA A 64 -14.25 -13.39 -8.14
N LEU A 65 -15.10 -13.18 -7.11
CA LEU A 65 -15.42 -11.84 -6.58
C LEU A 65 -14.87 -11.73 -5.17
N GLU A 66 -14.04 -10.74 -4.90
CA GLU A 66 -13.41 -10.56 -3.58
C GLU A 66 -13.43 -9.11 -3.14
N HIS A 67 -13.89 -8.87 -1.91
CA HIS A 67 -13.77 -7.58 -1.23
C HIS A 67 -12.58 -7.61 -0.28
N ILE A 68 -11.59 -6.74 -0.54
CA ILE A 68 -10.44 -6.51 0.32
C ILE A 68 -10.72 -5.25 1.13
N GLY A 69 -11.22 -5.45 2.35
CA GLY A 69 -11.54 -4.35 3.25
C GLY A 69 -10.30 -3.83 3.96
N HIS A 70 -10.00 -2.53 3.81
CA HIS A 70 -8.91 -1.89 4.54
C HIS A 70 -9.40 -1.04 5.71
N GLY A 71 -8.52 -0.82 6.68
CA GLY A 71 -8.71 0.11 7.78
C GLY A 71 -8.53 1.57 7.37
N THR A 72 -8.62 2.44 8.35
CA THR A 72 -8.50 3.89 8.17
C THR A 72 -7.12 4.36 8.58
N MET A 73 -6.50 5.21 7.76
CA MET A 73 -5.33 5.99 8.15
C MET A 73 -5.81 7.16 9.01
N ASN A 74 -5.33 7.23 10.24
CA ASN A 74 -5.70 8.27 11.21
C ASN A 74 -4.54 9.22 11.48
N GLY A 75 -4.86 10.44 11.89
CA GLY A 75 -3.89 11.37 12.44
C GLY A 75 -3.52 11.02 13.90
N LYS A 76 -2.57 11.77 14.48
CA LYS A 76 -2.15 11.62 15.90
C LYS A 76 -3.31 11.81 16.90
N ASP A 77 -4.38 12.49 16.48
CA ASP A 77 -5.61 12.65 17.26
C ASP A 77 -6.57 11.45 17.21
N GLY A 78 -6.20 10.38 16.52
CA GLY A 78 -6.99 9.17 16.33
C GLY A 78 -8.17 9.32 15.37
N LYS A 79 -8.32 10.48 14.71
CA LYS A 79 -9.37 10.73 13.72
C LYS A 79 -8.83 10.53 12.30
N PRO A 80 -9.71 10.25 11.32
CA PRO A 80 -9.29 10.14 9.92
C PRO A 80 -8.44 11.33 9.50
N PHE A 81 -7.35 11.06 8.81
CA PHE A 81 -6.34 12.05 8.44
C PHE A 81 -6.98 13.19 7.63
N LYS A 82 -6.80 14.41 8.08
CA LYS A 82 -7.40 15.62 7.49
C LYS A 82 -6.34 16.62 7.07
N THR A 83 -6.67 17.46 6.10
CA THR A 83 -5.83 18.63 5.78
C THR A 83 -5.84 19.63 6.93
N ARG A 84 -4.82 20.50 7.00
CA ARG A 84 -4.77 21.62 7.96
C ARG A 84 -6.00 22.53 7.90
N ALA A 85 -6.68 22.59 6.74
CA ALA A 85 -7.92 23.33 6.51
C ALA A 85 -9.20 22.56 6.90
N GLY A 86 -9.09 21.33 7.47
CA GLY A 86 -10.23 20.56 7.97
C GLY A 86 -10.94 19.66 6.95
N GLY A 87 -10.46 19.60 5.69
CA GLY A 87 -10.97 18.68 4.64
C GLY A 87 -10.30 17.30 4.67
N VAL A 88 -10.83 16.35 3.89
CA VAL A 88 -10.17 15.07 3.66
C VAL A 88 -8.86 15.31 2.91
N MET A 89 -7.74 14.74 3.41
CA MET A 89 -6.46 14.87 2.75
C MET A 89 -6.47 14.07 1.43
N ARG A 90 -6.12 14.73 0.35
CA ARG A 90 -5.91 14.07 -0.93
C ARG A 90 -4.57 13.34 -0.93
N LEU A 91 -4.50 12.18 -1.56
CA LEU A 91 -3.26 11.41 -1.65
C LEU A 91 -2.11 12.20 -2.30
N GLU A 92 -2.41 12.99 -3.32
CA GLU A 92 -1.43 13.88 -3.98
C GLU A 92 -0.80 14.87 -2.99
N THR A 93 -1.62 15.48 -2.14
CA THR A 93 -1.15 16.42 -1.10
C THR A 93 -0.28 15.69 -0.07
N LEU A 94 -0.69 14.50 0.37
CA LEU A 94 0.10 13.69 1.29
C LEU A 94 1.47 13.33 0.69
N ILE A 95 1.51 12.91 -0.58
CA ILE A 95 2.77 12.60 -1.29
C ILE A 95 3.66 13.85 -1.37
N ALA A 96 3.10 15.01 -1.68
CA ALA A 96 3.84 16.26 -1.74
C ALA A 96 4.41 16.63 -0.36
N ASP A 97 3.58 16.64 0.70
CA ASP A 97 4.00 16.98 2.07
C ASP A 97 5.12 16.05 2.57
N VAL A 98 5.01 14.73 2.31
CA VAL A 98 6.06 13.76 2.67
C VAL A 98 7.33 13.99 1.85
N THR A 99 7.20 14.31 0.56
CA THR A 99 8.36 14.60 -0.31
C THR A 99 9.08 15.85 0.13
N ASP A 100 8.37 16.93 0.48
CA ASP A 100 8.92 18.17 0.96
C ASP A 100 9.63 17.98 2.31
N TYR A 101 9.02 17.21 3.21
CA TYR A 101 9.63 16.85 4.49
C TYR A 101 10.94 16.07 4.29
N VAL A 102 10.93 15.05 3.45
CA VAL A 102 12.14 14.25 3.14
C VAL A 102 13.21 15.12 2.46
N THR A 103 12.81 16.01 1.54
CA THR A 103 13.71 16.95 0.88
C THR A 103 14.44 17.83 1.88
N SER A 104 13.71 18.38 2.87
CA SER A 104 14.34 19.20 3.92
C SER A 104 15.34 18.41 4.76
N LYS A 105 14.99 17.15 5.10
CA LYS A 105 15.89 16.27 5.86
C LYS A 105 17.17 15.88 5.10
N ILE A 106 17.07 15.63 3.80
CA ILE A 106 18.25 15.35 2.96
C ILE A 106 19.15 16.57 2.87
N LYS A 107 18.58 17.77 2.70
CA LYS A 107 19.34 19.02 2.65
C LYS A 107 20.07 19.34 3.96
N GLU A 108 19.43 19.09 5.11
CA GLU A 108 20.07 19.26 6.42
C GLU A 108 21.33 18.40 6.56
N ASN A 109 21.35 17.20 5.97
CA ASN A 109 22.45 16.25 6.06
C ASN A 109 23.45 16.32 4.90
N GLN A 110 23.19 17.13 3.86
CA GLN A 110 24.04 17.31 2.66
C GLN A 110 24.54 16.00 2.03
N THR A 111 23.68 14.99 1.97
CA THR A 111 24.06 13.61 1.57
C THR A 111 23.89 13.34 0.07
N VAL A 112 23.25 14.23 -0.68
CA VAL A 112 22.88 14.06 -2.09
C VAL A 112 23.12 15.35 -2.85
N SER A 113 23.55 15.25 -4.12
CA SER A 113 23.72 16.42 -4.99
C SER A 113 22.37 17.10 -5.29
N ASP A 114 22.39 18.41 -5.60
CA ASP A 114 21.16 19.15 -5.94
C ASP A 114 20.45 18.58 -7.18
N GLU A 115 21.18 17.99 -8.10
CA GLU A 115 20.63 17.36 -9.32
C GLU A 115 19.86 16.08 -9.00
N GLU A 116 20.37 15.26 -8.10
CA GLU A 116 19.77 13.97 -7.71
C GLU A 116 18.70 14.12 -6.62
N LEU A 117 18.67 15.24 -5.91
CA LEU A 117 17.83 15.49 -4.75
C LEU A 117 16.31 15.28 -5.04
N PRO A 118 15.71 15.80 -6.12
CA PRO A 118 14.28 15.65 -6.36
C PRO A 118 13.86 14.19 -6.52
N GLN A 119 14.63 13.44 -7.29
CA GLN A 119 14.34 12.02 -7.55
C GLN A 119 14.54 11.15 -6.30
N THR A 120 15.61 11.41 -5.57
CA THR A 120 15.94 10.69 -4.33
C THR A 120 14.90 10.97 -3.26
N ALA A 121 14.50 12.22 -3.06
CA ALA A 121 13.47 12.59 -2.10
C ALA A 121 12.12 11.92 -2.42
N LYS A 122 11.71 11.93 -3.69
CA LYS A 122 10.50 11.25 -4.14
C LYS A 122 10.54 9.74 -3.89
N CYS A 123 11.69 9.10 -4.18
CA CYS A 123 11.86 7.67 -3.95
C CYS A 123 11.73 7.31 -2.46
N ILE A 124 12.38 8.09 -1.58
CA ILE A 124 12.34 7.89 -0.13
C ILE A 124 10.93 8.16 0.41
N ALA A 125 10.26 9.23 -0.05
CA ALA A 125 8.90 9.56 0.34
C ALA A 125 7.91 8.44 -0.03
N MET A 126 8.03 7.90 -1.23
CA MET A 126 7.19 6.77 -1.66
C MET A 126 7.48 5.49 -0.87
N ALA A 127 8.73 5.23 -0.50
CA ALA A 127 9.08 4.10 0.36
C ALA A 127 8.52 4.27 1.77
N ALA A 128 8.60 5.48 2.35
CA ALA A 128 8.03 5.79 3.65
C ALA A 128 6.51 5.57 3.67
N LEU A 129 5.80 6.08 2.67
CA LEU A 129 4.35 5.92 2.55
C LEU A 129 3.94 4.47 2.34
N LYS A 130 4.49 3.80 1.33
CA LYS A 130 4.11 2.43 0.98
C LYS A 130 4.44 1.44 2.10
N TYR A 131 5.64 1.54 2.66
CA TYR A 131 6.04 0.65 3.74
C TYR A 131 5.27 0.95 5.03
N GLY A 132 5.08 2.24 5.35
CA GLY A 132 4.29 2.67 6.50
C GLY A 132 2.87 2.14 6.48
N ASP A 133 2.22 2.16 5.31
CA ASP A 133 0.88 1.62 5.11
C ASP A 133 0.89 0.08 5.15
N LEU A 134 1.67 -0.56 4.29
CA LEU A 134 1.65 -2.01 4.08
C LEU A 134 2.27 -2.83 5.23
N SER A 135 3.03 -2.21 6.13
CA SER A 135 3.55 -2.87 7.34
C SER A 135 2.49 -3.09 8.42
N ASN A 136 1.32 -2.46 8.27
CA ASN A 136 0.19 -2.68 9.17
C ASN A 136 -0.69 -3.82 8.65
N LEU A 137 -1.44 -4.46 9.55
CA LEU A 137 -2.48 -5.39 9.13
C LEU A 137 -3.53 -4.63 8.31
N PRO A 138 -3.81 -4.99 7.06
CA PRO A 138 -4.66 -4.20 6.16
C PRO A 138 -6.03 -3.84 6.75
N THR A 139 -6.64 -4.75 7.52
CA THR A 139 -7.97 -4.55 8.12
C THR A 139 -7.97 -3.68 9.38
N LYS A 140 -6.80 -3.31 9.93
CA LYS A 140 -6.70 -2.47 11.12
C LYS A 140 -6.52 -1.00 10.76
N ASP A 141 -7.13 -0.15 11.58
CA ASP A 141 -6.85 1.27 11.54
C ASP A 141 -5.47 1.54 12.12
N TYR A 142 -4.73 2.50 11.59
CA TYR A 142 -3.41 2.87 12.10
C TYR A 142 -3.23 4.39 12.14
N VAL A 143 -2.26 4.84 12.94
CA VAL A 143 -1.90 6.25 13.03
C VAL A 143 -0.73 6.53 12.09
N PHE A 144 -0.94 7.47 11.17
CA PHE A 144 0.12 7.99 10.32
C PHE A 144 0.93 9.03 11.09
N ASP A 145 2.21 8.75 11.27
CA ASP A 145 3.19 9.66 11.87
C ASP A 145 4.33 9.88 10.88
N LEU A 146 4.40 11.11 10.34
CA LEU A 146 5.37 11.49 9.33
C LEU A 146 6.82 11.31 9.81
N ASP A 147 7.12 11.73 11.04
CA ASP A 147 8.47 11.63 11.62
C ASP A 147 8.89 10.15 11.73
N ARG A 148 7.99 9.33 12.24
CA ARG A 148 8.23 7.87 12.40
C ARG A 148 8.42 7.18 11.05
N PHE A 149 7.53 7.44 10.08
CA PHE A 149 7.56 6.72 8.79
C PHE A 149 8.71 7.15 7.88
N SER A 150 9.16 8.40 8.03
CA SER A 150 10.29 8.95 7.27
C SER A 150 11.66 8.76 7.97
N SER A 151 11.68 8.12 9.15
CA SER A 151 12.93 7.84 9.87
C SER A 151 13.82 6.87 9.09
N PHE A 152 15.14 7.12 9.12
CA PHE A 152 16.17 6.20 8.63
C PHE A 152 16.61 5.19 9.69
N GLU A 153 15.85 5.04 10.77
CA GLU A 153 16.10 4.09 11.84
C GLU A 153 14.84 3.26 12.10
N GLY A 154 15.03 2.04 12.58
CA GLY A 154 13.95 1.13 12.94
C GLY A 154 13.29 0.46 11.72
N ASN A 155 12.02 0.08 11.87
CA ASN A 155 11.27 -0.65 10.85
C ASN A 155 10.53 0.32 9.92
N THR A 156 11.24 0.90 8.95
CA THR A 156 10.74 1.94 8.05
C THR A 156 11.15 1.69 6.60
N GLY A 157 10.40 2.27 5.65
CA GLY A 157 10.74 2.22 4.23
C GLY A 157 12.10 2.82 3.90
N PRO A 158 12.43 4.03 4.39
CA PRO A 158 13.75 4.62 4.21
C PRO A 158 14.90 3.76 4.75
N TYR A 159 14.72 3.10 5.91
CA TYR A 159 15.74 2.19 6.45
C TYR A 159 15.97 0.96 5.56
N ILE A 160 14.91 0.40 4.99
CA ILE A 160 15.03 -0.72 4.04
C ILE A 160 15.77 -0.27 2.78
N LEU A 161 15.45 0.91 2.23
CA LEU A 161 16.19 1.47 1.09
C LEU A 161 17.68 1.67 1.43
N TYR A 162 17.97 2.22 2.59
CA TYR A 162 19.35 2.37 3.08
C TYR A 162 20.07 1.02 3.15
N THR A 163 19.41 -0.01 3.69
CA THR A 163 19.96 -1.37 3.74
C THR A 163 20.28 -1.91 2.35
N ILE A 164 19.38 -1.72 1.38
CA ILE A 164 19.60 -2.14 -0.02
C ILE A 164 20.81 -1.41 -0.61
N VAL A 165 20.93 -0.10 -0.41
CA VAL A 165 22.08 0.70 -0.89
C VAL A 165 23.38 0.20 -0.27
N ARG A 166 23.38 -0.14 1.03
CA ARG A 166 24.55 -0.71 1.72
C ARG A 166 24.95 -2.06 1.12
N ILE A 167 24.00 -2.95 0.90
CA ILE A 167 24.23 -4.25 0.27
C ILE A 167 24.81 -4.06 -1.14
N LYS A 168 24.20 -3.22 -1.98
CA LYS A 168 24.69 -2.93 -3.33
C LYS A 168 26.12 -2.35 -3.31
N SER A 169 26.41 -1.46 -2.37
CA SER A 169 27.77 -0.89 -2.22
C SER A 169 28.80 -1.95 -1.85
N ILE A 170 28.47 -2.90 -0.96
CA ILE A 170 29.34 -4.03 -0.60
C ILE A 170 29.59 -4.94 -1.80
N LEU A 171 28.52 -5.30 -2.53
CA LEU A 171 28.62 -6.13 -3.71
C LEU A 171 29.46 -5.47 -4.83
N ALA A 172 29.28 -4.16 -5.05
CA ALA A 172 30.06 -3.39 -6.00
C ALA A 172 31.56 -3.37 -5.65
N LYS A 173 31.89 -3.20 -4.35
CA LYS A 173 33.27 -3.28 -3.87
C LYS A 173 33.86 -4.70 -3.98
N TYR A 174 33.04 -5.72 -3.80
CA TYR A 174 33.47 -7.10 -3.99
C TYR A 174 33.86 -7.42 -5.44
N GLY A 175 33.17 -6.81 -6.42
CA GLY A 175 33.55 -6.81 -7.85
C GLY A 175 33.48 -8.17 -8.56
N LYS A 176 32.92 -9.20 -7.92
CA LYS A 176 32.77 -10.53 -8.51
C LYS A 176 31.28 -10.91 -8.58
N PRO A 177 30.88 -11.74 -9.59
CA PRO A 177 29.53 -12.28 -9.63
C PRO A 177 29.24 -13.14 -8.40
N VAL A 178 28.08 -12.96 -7.78
CA VAL A 178 27.60 -13.77 -6.64
C VAL A 178 26.58 -14.82 -7.06
N SER A 179 26.23 -14.88 -8.36
CA SER A 179 25.33 -15.89 -8.90
C SER A 179 25.98 -17.29 -8.85
N GLY A 180 25.24 -18.29 -8.40
CA GLY A 180 25.72 -19.67 -8.28
C GLY A 180 26.56 -19.94 -7.02
N ALA A 181 26.68 -18.99 -6.09
CA ALA A 181 27.33 -19.23 -4.81
C ALA A 181 26.54 -20.27 -4.00
N GLN A 182 27.26 -21.24 -3.41
CA GLN A 182 26.69 -22.19 -2.48
C GLN A 182 26.76 -21.65 -1.05
N LEU A 183 25.68 -21.85 -0.29
CA LEU A 183 25.71 -21.58 1.14
C LEU A 183 26.60 -22.62 1.83
N LEU A 184 27.66 -22.15 2.47
CA LEU A 184 28.52 -23.00 3.28
C LEU A 184 27.91 -23.19 4.68
N PRO A 185 28.24 -24.27 5.40
CA PRO A 185 27.87 -24.43 6.80
C PRO A 185 28.34 -23.22 7.62
N PRO A 186 27.56 -22.78 8.63
CA PRO A 186 27.97 -21.66 9.47
C PRO A 186 29.17 -22.02 10.35
N GLU A 187 30.17 -21.13 10.38
CA GLU A 187 31.38 -21.29 11.19
C GLU A 187 31.24 -20.70 12.60
N SER A 188 30.18 -19.93 12.85
CA SER A 188 29.90 -19.34 14.18
C SER A 188 28.42 -19.41 14.54
N ALA A 189 28.12 -19.20 15.83
CA ALA A 189 26.76 -19.18 16.35
C ALA A 189 25.94 -18.01 15.73
N GLU A 190 26.58 -16.87 15.50
CA GLU A 190 25.97 -15.69 14.89
C GLU A 190 25.60 -15.92 13.43
N GLN A 191 26.49 -16.57 12.66
CA GLN A 191 26.22 -16.97 11.28
C GLN A 191 25.04 -17.96 11.22
N LYS A 192 25.01 -18.96 12.11
CA LYS A 192 23.90 -19.90 12.21
C LYS A 192 22.59 -19.20 12.52
N GLN A 193 22.60 -18.28 13.48
CA GLN A 193 21.41 -17.51 13.83
C GLN A 193 20.92 -16.65 12.65
N LEU A 194 21.81 -15.98 11.94
CA LEU A 194 21.46 -15.20 10.75
C LEU A 194 20.84 -16.10 9.66
N MET A 195 21.44 -17.26 9.38
CA MET A 195 20.89 -18.20 8.41
C MET A 195 19.48 -18.68 8.78
N LEU A 196 19.22 -18.94 10.08
CA LEU A 196 17.90 -19.35 10.57
C LEU A 196 16.85 -18.24 10.49
N VAL A 197 17.26 -16.97 10.55
CA VAL A 197 16.34 -15.83 10.40
C VAL A 197 16.01 -15.58 8.92
N LEU A 198 16.91 -15.95 7.99
CA LEU A 198 16.75 -15.75 6.55
C LEU A 198 16.09 -16.95 5.83
N SER A 199 15.96 -18.09 6.51
CA SER A 199 15.30 -19.31 6.00
C SER A 199 13.81 -19.32 6.30
#